data_cba5c74b448dabb5c40e02cb03632db1
#
_entry.id   cba5c74b448dabb5c40e02cb03632db1
#
_cell.length_a   1.000
_cell.length_b   1.000
_cell.length_c   1.000
_cell.angle_alpha   90.00
_cell.angle_beta   90.00
_cell.angle_gamma   90.00
#
_symmetry.space_group_name_H-M   'P 1'
#
loop_
_entity.id
_entity.type
_entity.pdbx_description
1 polymer ?
#
loop_
_entity_poly.entity_id
_entity_poly.type
_entity_poly.pdbx_seq_one_letter_code
_entity_poly.pdbx_strand_id
1 'polypeptide(L)'
;MSLKSRLFWWLYGIITTIIAPLGMLFLMYKKRRDPPYGKRACELLGHYHIGFRNCIWFHTVSVGEAVAARPLINAFVRRHPKLSVVVTTTTTTGAREILKIEGITHIFAPLDSPLAVKSFLKNFNPSALFIMETELWPSLLNVTHAHGTKICVINARMPEKTCHKYEAKGTLTRDLIANNLDCVICQTQHDADRFARIGVAKEKLFVSGSLKYDLSPNEPLYRQARALRMPHQEAFVIGAISTHDGEETLIIETFFSLKESFPNLRLILVPRHQTGVAKAEIFLQDIQGSYALKTNLSPDLHDFTQDVMLGNTMGEIELYLGLSDIVIMGGSFIDIGGHNPLEPAYFSIPIITGPYYYNFEEQFDTLIENGAAFVANDHRRLFSVIKMFLDDRELMIATGMRAFDIQQSGRGATKKTLNIMESCLRVNS
;
A
#
# COMPACT_ATOMS: atom_id res chain seq x y z
N MET A 1 22.78 -17.62 -20.02
CA MET A 1 23.47 -16.41 -19.46
C MET A 1 24.75 -16.13 -20.23
N SER A 2 25.00 -14.86 -20.61
CA SER A 2 26.25 -14.38 -21.21
C SER A 2 27.42 -14.48 -20.21
N LEU A 3 28.67 -14.45 -20.71
CA LEU A 3 29.87 -14.49 -19.85
C LEU A 3 29.89 -13.31 -18.87
N LYS A 4 29.51 -12.12 -19.34
CA LYS A 4 29.38 -10.90 -18.50
C LYS A 4 28.36 -11.09 -17.36
N SER A 5 27.22 -11.69 -17.68
CA SER A 5 26.17 -11.95 -16.66
C SER A 5 26.58 -13.00 -15.64
N ARG A 6 27.34 -14.03 -16.08
CA ARG A 6 27.89 -15.05 -15.16
C ARG A 6 28.91 -14.46 -14.18
N LEU A 7 29.82 -13.62 -14.69
CA LEU A 7 30.83 -12.97 -13.85
C LEU A 7 30.18 -12.03 -12.83
N PHE A 8 29.21 -11.20 -13.29
CA PHE A 8 28.45 -10.33 -12.41
C PHE A 8 27.68 -11.13 -11.35
N TRP A 9 27.00 -12.21 -11.74
CA TRP A 9 26.26 -13.09 -10.84
C TRP A 9 27.16 -13.70 -9.76
N TRP A 10 28.35 -14.17 -10.14
CA TRP A 10 29.33 -14.75 -9.22
C TRP A 10 29.80 -13.69 -8.21
N LEU A 11 30.21 -12.53 -8.71
CA LEU A 11 30.67 -11.41 -7.84
C LEU A 11 29.56 -10.92 -6.91
N TYR A 12 28.36 -10.72 -7.44
CA TYR A 12 27.16 -10.34 -6.67
C TYR A 12 26.88 -11.36 -5.56
N GLY A 13 26.92 -12.64 -5.88
CA GLY A 13 26.67 -13.70 -4.93
C GLY A 13 27.69 -13.75 -3.78
N ILE A 14 28.98 -13.51 -4.07
CA ILE A 14 30.02 -13.40 -3.02
C ILE A 14 29.77 -12.18 -2.12
N ILE A 15 29.60 -11.02 -2.74
CA ILE A 15 29.38 -9.75 -2.03
C ILE A 15 28.16 -9.86 -1.11
N THR A 16 27.02 -10.29 -1.66
CA THR A 16 25.77 -10.39 -0.88
C THR A 16 25.85 -11.45 0.21
N THR A 17 26.58 -12.55 -0.01
CA THR A 17 26.78 -13.57 1.04
C THR A 17 27.63 -13.05 2.20
N ILE A 18 28.66 -12.24 1.92
CA ILE A 18 29.50 -11.63 2.95
C ILE A 18 28.74 -10.52 3.70
N ILE A 19 27.96 -9.71 2.97
CA ILE A 19 27.22 -8.58 3.54
C ILE A 19 25.96 -9.02 4.30
N ALA A 20 25.34 -10.13 3.94
CA ALA A 20 24.08 -10.58 4.54
C ALA A 20 24.15 -10.70 6.10
N PRO A 21 25.17 -11.31 6.72
CA PRO A 21 25.26 -11.35 8.17
C PRO A 21 25.40 -9.96 8.81
N LEU A 22 26.17 -9.06 8.17
CA LEU A 22 26.32 -7.67 8.63
C LEU A 22 25.00 -6.92 8.51
N GLY A 23 24.27 -7.13 7.40
CA GLY A 23 22.92 -6.59 7.20
C GLY A 23 21.95 -7.09 8.27
N MET A 24 21.97 -8.37 8.60
CA MET A 24 21.17 -8.93 9.70
C MET A 24 21.52 -8.25 11.05
N LEU A 25 22.81 -8.15 11.40
CA LEU A 25 23.23 -7.49 12.64
C LEU A 25 22.78 -6.01 12.69
N PHE A 26 22.92 -5.29 11.59
CA PHE A 26 22.43 -3.92 11.47
C PHE A 26 20.91 -3.82 11.68
N LEU A 27 20.14 -4.71 11.05
CA LEU A 27 18.70 -4.75 11.21
C LEU A 27 18.29 -5.13 12.64
N MET A 28 18.98 -6.08 13.27
CA MET A 28 18.77 -6.42 14.67
C MET A 28 19.03 -5.22 15.59
N TYR A 29 20.10 -4.47 15.36
CA TYR A 29 20.41 -3.27 16.12
C TYR A 29 19.35 -2.18 15.91
N LYS A 30 19.01 -1.87 14.65
CA LYS A 30 18.01 -0.86 14.30
C LYS A 30 16.61 -1.22 14.83
N LYS A 31 16.26 -2.51 14.80
CA LYS A 31 14.93 -3.05 15.19
C LYS A 31 14.93 -3.68 16.59
N ARG A 32 15.94 -3.41 17.43
CA ARG A 32 16.03 -3.99 18.79
C ARG A 32 14.84 -3.69 19.69
N ARG A 33 14.10 -2.61 19.40
CA ARG A 33 12.87 -2.22 20.11
C ARG A 33 11.60 -2.87 19.53
N ASP A 34 11.74 -3.68 18.47
CA ASP A 34 10.65 -4.43 17.83
C ASP A 34 10.85 -5.94 18.09
N PRO A 35 10.35 -6.47 19.24
CA PRO A 35 10.63 -7.82 19.73
C PRO A 35 10.35 -8.96 18.74
N PRO A 36 9.23 -8.91 17.94
CA PRO A 36 8.95 -9.98 16.98
C PRO A 36 10.04 -10.13 15.93
N TYR A 37 10.61 -9.01 15.44
CA TYR A 37 11.68 -9.03 14.45
C TYR A 37 12.99 -9.56 15.04
N GLY A 38 13.41 -9.05 16.20
CA GLY A 38 14.69 -9.44 16.86
C GLY A 38 14.78 -10.94 17.13
N LYS A 39 13.72 -11.56 17.63
CA LYS A 39 13.67 -13.01 17.92
C LYS A 39 13.73 -13.88 16.66
N ARG A 40 13.34 -13.36 15.50
CA ARG A 40 13.24 -14.07 14.22
C ARG A 40 14.28 -13.61 13.19
N ALA A 41 15.26 -12.82 13.59
CA ALA A 41 16.26 -12.26 12.69
C ALA A 41 17.09 -13.35 11.96
N CYS A 42 17.27 -14.52 12.54
CA CYS A 42 17.96 -15.65 11.89
C CYS A 42 17.26 -16.13 10.60
N GLU A 43 15.96 -15.88 10.45
CA GLU A 43 15.22 -16.19 9.22
C GLU A 43 15.79 -15.43 8.02
N LEU A 44 16.35 -14.22 8.23
CA LEU A 44 16.99 -13.43 7.18
C LEU A 44 18.19 -14.12 6.54
N LEU A 45 18.86 -15.02 7.27
CA LEU A 45 19.97 -15.84 6.77
C LEU A 45 19.55 -17.25 6.36
N GLY A 46 18.25 -17.54 6.40
CA GLY A 46 17.72 -18.84 6.02
C GLY A 46 17.70 -19.87 7.16
N HIS A 47 17.77 -19.44 8.42
CA HIS A 47 17.63 -20.35 9.58
C HIS A 47 16.18 -20.32 10.08
N TYR A 48 15.46 -21.41 9.83
CA TYR A 48 14.05 -21.54 10.15
C TYR A 48 13.82 -22.63 11.20
N HIS A 49 12.95 -22.35 12.16
CA HIS A 49 12.51 -23.34 13.17
C HIS A 49 11.33 -24.19 12.68
N ILE A 50 10.71 -23.79 11.57
CA ILE A 50 9.57 -24.46 10.95
C ILE A 50 9.99 -24.83 9.53
N GLY A 51 9.70 -26.05 9.12
CA GLY A 51 9.91 -26.50 7.74
C GLY A 51 8.77 -27.41 7.32
N PHE A 52 8.27 -27.21 6.14
CA PHE A 52 7.35 -28.13 5.45
C PHE A 52 7.62 -28.03 3.94
N ARG A 53 7.28 -29.05 3.19
CA ARG A 53 7.62 -29.12 1.77
C ARG A 53 6.36 -28.94 0.90
N ASN A 54 6.60 -28.58 -0.37
CA ASN A 54 5.56 -28.45 -1.39
C ASN A 54 4.55 -27.35 -1.08
N CYS A 55 5.06 -26.13 -0.88
CA CYS A 55 4.24 -24.96 -0.61
C CYS A 55 4.10 -24.05 -1.81
N ILE A 56 3.19 -23.10 -1.71
CA ILE A 56 3.10 -21.89 -2.53
C ILE A 56 3.71 -20.75 -1.74
N TRP A 57 4.61 -20.02 -2.37
CA TRP A 57 5.33 -18.91 -1.74
C TRP A 57 4.85 -17.57 -2.30
N PHE A 58 4.32 -16.72 -1.41
CA PHE A 58 4.07 -15.31 -1.71
C PHE A 58 5.15 -14.44 -1.07
N HIS A 59 5.70 -13.52 -1.85
CA HIS A 59 6.73 -12.59 -1.39
C HIS A 59 6.21 -11.16 -1.47
N THR A 60 6.11 -10.50 -0.32
CA THR A 60 5.75 -9.08 -0.16
C THR A 60 6.84 -8.40 0.67
N VAL A 61 7.21 -7.18 0.33
CA VAL A 61 8.30 -6.48 1.03
C VAL A 61 7.74 -5.48 2.02
N SER A 62 6.87 -4.60 1.58
CA SER A 62 6.32 -3.50 2.35
C SER A 62 4.96 -3.81 2.98
N VAL A 63 4.52 -2.94 3.92
CA VAL A 63 3.16 -3.00 4.46
C VAL A 63 2.11 -2.72 3.38
N GLY A 64 2.39 -1.81 2.42
CA GLY A 64 1.48 -1.50 1.32
C GLY A 64 1.23 -2.71 0.42
N GLU A 65 2.30 -3.44 0.06
CA GLU A 65 2.18 -4.69 -0.70
C GLU A 65 1.44 -5.78 0.09
N ALA A 66 1.72 -5.93 1.38
CA ALA A 66 1.05 -6.89 2.25
C ALA A 66 -0.47 -6.63 2.31
N VAL A 67 -0.88 -5.37 2.46
CA VAL A 67 -2.29 -4.97 2.43
C VAL A 67 -2.92 -5.25 1.07
N ALA A 68 -2.26 -4.86 -0.03
CA ALA A 68 -2.77 -5.09 -1.39
C ALA A 68 -2.86 -6.58 -1.76
N ALA A 69 -1.92 -7.41 -1.29
CA ALA A 69 -1.90 -8.85 -1.53
C ALA A 69 -2.94 -9.62 -0.71
N ARG A 70 -3.37 -9.10 0.45
CA ARG A 70 -4.24 -9.81 1.40
C ARG A 70 -5.53 -10.36 0.78
N PRO A 71 -6.32 -9.61 -0.01
CA PRO A 71 -7.51 -10.17 -0.67
C PRO A 71 -7.19 -11.33 -1.60
N LEU A 72 -6.11 -11.23 -2.38
CA LEU A 72 -5.68 -12.27 -3.31
C LEU A 72 -5.22 -13.53 -2.57
N ILE A 73 -4.37 -13.38 -1.53
CA ILE A 73 -3.89 -14.52 -0.73
C ILE A 73 -5.05 -15.22 -0.03
N ASN A 74 -5.98 -14.46 0.56
CA ASN A 74 -7.21 -15.01 1.16
C ASN A 74 -8.04 -15.81 0.15
N ALA A 75 -8.25 -15.24 -1.06
CA ALA A 75 -8.99 -15.91 -2.12
C ALA A 75 -8.27 -17.20 -2.57
N PHE A 76 -6.93 -17.16 -2.68
CA PHE A 76 -6.12 -18.33 -3.02
C PHE A 76 -6.23 -19.45 -1.96
N VAL A 77 -6.05 -19.12 -0.68
CA VAL A 77 -6.13 -20.09 0.44
C VAL A 77 -7.52 -20.75 0.50
N ARG A 78 -8.58 -19.96 0.37
CA ARG A 78 -9.96 -20.49 0.36
C ARG A 78 -10.22 -21.43 -0.82
N ARG A 79 -9.65 -21.13 -1.99
CA ARG A 79 -9.82 -21.94 -3.20
C ARG A 79 -8.97 -23.22 -3.20
N HIS A 80 -7.85 -23.18 -2.47
CA HIS A 80 -6.88 -24.27 -2.38
C HIS A 80 -6.56 -24.66 -0.93
N PRO A 81 -7.54 -25.11 -0.13
CA PRO A 81 -7.37 -25.35 1.31
C PRO A 81 -6.39 -26.48 1.64
N LYS A 82 -6.00 -27.29 0.65
CA LYS A 82 -5.03 -28.39 0.82
C LYS A 82 -3.59 -27.97 0.55
N LEU A 83 -3.37 -26.77 -0.03
CA LEU A 83 -2.03 -26.28 -0.32
C LEU A 83 -1.48 -25.51 0.90
N SER A 84 -0.25 -25.82 1.27
CA SER A 84 0.47 -25.03 2.26
C SER A 84 0.92 -23.71 1.63
N VAL A 85 0.66 -22.60 2.29
CA VAL A 85 1.01 -21.27 1.83
C VAL A 85 2.01 -20.62 2.78
N VAL A 86 3.15 -20.20 2.24
CA VAL A 86 4.15 -19.38 2.95
C VAL A 86 4.09 -17.97 2.41
N VAL A 87 4.04 -17.01 3.30
CA VAL A 87 4.10 -15.58 2.95
C VAL A 87 5.32 -14.96 3.61
N THR A 88 6.17 -14.33 2.82
CA THR A 88 7.35 -13.63 3.33
C THR A 88 7.19 -12.13 3.28
N THR A 89 7.65 -11.43 4.33
CA THR A 89 7.73 -9.96 4.40
C THR A 89 9.11 -9.52 4.89
N THR A 90 9.47 -8.25 4.64
CA THR A 90 10.72 -7.67 5.19
C THR A 90 10.46 -6.74 6.38
N THR A 91 9.20 -6.41 6.67
CA THR A 91 8.83 -5.48 7.73
C THR A 91 7.89 -6.13 8.74
N THR A 92 7.99 -5.71 10.00
CA THR A 92 7.07 -6.17 11.07
C THR A 92 5.66 -5.65 10.89
N THR A 93 5.51 -4.46 10.31
CA THR A 93 4.19 -3.91 9.96
C THR A 93 3.53 -4.74 8.85
N GLY A 94 4.28 -5.13 7.82
CA GLY A 94 3.80 -6.05 6.79
C GLY A 94 3.43 -7.43 7.37
N ALA A 95 4.27 -7.96 8.28
CA ALA A 95 4.00 -9.21 8.97
C ALA A 95 2.67 -9.18 9.73
N ARG A 96 2.36 -8.08 10.45
CA ARG A 96 1.08 -7.92 11.16
C ARG A 96 -0.13 -7.97 10.21
N GLU A 97 0.00 -7.38 9.03
CA GLU A 97 -1.08 -7.42 8.02
C GLU A 97 -1.29 -8.82 7.45
N ILE A 98 -0.20 -9.53 7.16
CA ILE A 98 -0.25 -10.90 6.63
C ILE A 98 -0.78 -11.89 7.67
N LEU A 99 -0.43 -11.73 8.94
CA LEU A 99 -0.91 -12.59 10.03
C LEU A 99 -2.42 -12.49 10.31
N LYS A 100 -3.11 -11.52 9.71
CA LYS A 100 -4.60 -11.48 9.69
C LYS A 100 -5.22 -12.50 8.74
N ILE A 101 -4.41 -13.20 7.92
CA ILE A 101 -4.86 -14.25 7.01
C ILE A 101 -4.76 -15.58 7.72
N GLU A 102 -5.87 -16.31 7.80
CA GLU A 102 -5.90 -17.65 8.34
C GLU A 102 -5.34 -18.67 7.33
N GLY A 103 -4.73 -19.75 7.83
CA GLY A 103 -4.25 -20.85 6.99
C GLY A 103 -2.93 -20.60 6.27
N ILE A 104 -2.17 -19.57 6.65
CA ILE A 104 -0.84 -19.29 6.11
C ILE A 104 0.27 -19.43 7.17
N THR A 105 1.49 -19.58 6.70
CA THR A 105 2.70 -19.45 7.52
C THR A 105 3.45 -18.19 7.11
N HIS A 106 3.67 -17.28 8.07
CA HIS A 106 4.48 -16.09 7.84
C HIS A 106 5.95 -16.31 8.24
N ILE A 107 6.86 -15.90 7.36
CA ILE A 107 8.32 -15.95 7.52
C ILE A 107 8.90 -14.58 7.12
N PHE A 108 9.94 -14.11 7.82
CA PHE A 108 10.69 -12.97 7.28
C PHE A 108 11.50 -13.40 6.07
N ALA A 109 11.47 -12.57 5.02
CA ALA A 109 12.11 -12.85 3.76
C ALA A 109 13.62 -13.07 3.94
N PRO A 110 14.21 -14.09 3.31
CA PRO A 110 15.65 -14.23 3.28
C PRO A 110 16.28 -13.00 2.62
N LEU A 111 17.40 -12.53 3.15
CA LEU A 111 18.20 -11.51 2.47
C LEU A 111 18.60 -12.00 1.08
N ASP A 112 18.77 -11.07 0.14
CA ASP A 112 19.07 -11.41 -1.26
C ASP A 112 20.50 -11.93 -1.44
N SER A 113 20.80 -13.07 -0.79
CA SER A 113 22.04 -13.82 -0.95
C SER A 113 21.77 -15.26 -1.43
N PRO A 114 22.64 -15.83 -2.27
CA PRO A 114 22.43 -17.20 -2.76
C PRO A 114 22.31 -18.24 -1.65
N LEU A 115 23.03 -18.08 -0.54
CA LEU A 115 22.98 -19.04 0.58
C LEU A 115 21.67 -18.97 1.34
N ALA A 116 21.20 -17.75 1.65
CA ALA A 116 19.93 -17.56 2.38
C ALA A 116 18.74 -18.08 1.56
N VAL A 117 18.69 -17.74 0.25
CA VAL A 117 17.64 -18.21 -0.65
C VAL A 117 17.70 -19.75 -0.84
N LYS A 118 18.89 -20.34 -1.01
CA LYS A 118 19.04 -21.81 -1.07
C LYS A 118 18.54 -22.50 0.18
N SER A 119 18.85 -21.92 1.36
CA SER A 119 18.37 -22.46 2.62
C SER A 119 16.84 -22.40 2.71
N PHE A 120 16.20 -21.29 2.28
CA PHE A 120 14.74 -21.18 2.20
C PHE A 120 14.15 -22.28 1.32
N LEU A 121 14.65 -22.41 0.10
CA LEU A 121 14.18 -23.42 -0.87
C LEU A 121 14.33 -24.86 -0.36
N LYS A 122 15.43 -25.15 0.33
CA LYS A 122 15.67 -26.47 0.96
C LYS A 122 14.64 -26.79 2.05
N ASN A 123 14.23 -25.80 2.83
CA ASN A 123 13.29 -25.99 3.95
C ASN A 123 11.84 -26.08 3.48
N PHE A 124 11.45 -25.29 2.47
CA PHE A 124 10.05 -25.12 2.08
C PHE A 124 9.70 -25.75 0.72
N ASN A 125 10.69 -25.99 -0.14
CA ASN A 125 10.53 -26.60 -1.48
C ASN A 125 9.29 -26.08 -2.22
N PRO A 126 9.19 -24.75 -2.48
CA PRO A 126 8.00 -24.17 -3.09
C PRO A 126 7.86 -24.62 -4.54
N SER A 127 6.65 -24.93 -4.98
CA SER A 127 6.33 -25.21 -6.38
C SER A 127 6.19 -23.94 -7.22
N ALA A 128 5.79 -22.84 -6.57
CA ALA A 128 5.72 -21.52 -7.20
C ALA A 128 6.05 -20.41 -6.19
N LEU A 129 6.62 -19.32 -6.71
CA LEU A 129 6.88 -18.07 -6.05
C LEU A 129 6.07 -16.97 -6.74
N PHE A 130 5.20 -16.29 -5.99
CA PHE A 130 4.46 -15.10 -6.40
C PHE A 130 5.06 -13.87 -5.75
N ILE A 131 5.65 -12.99 -6.56
CA ILE A 131 6.33 -11.75 -6.12
C ILE A 131 5.41 -10.57 -6.35
N MET A 132 5.18 -9.77 -5.30
CA MET A 132 4.40 -8.53 -5.42
C MET A 132 5.20 -7.41 -6.09
N GLU A 133 4.51 -6.67 -6.94
CA GLU A 133 4.97 -5.44 -7.60
C GLU A 133 6.30 -5.61 -8.38
N THR A 134 7.41 -5.02 -7.91
CA THR A 134 8.69 -4.99 -8.67
C THR A 134 9.87 -5.47 -7.82
N GLU A 135 9.67 -6.41 -6.92
CA GLU A 135 10.72 -6.94 -6.04
C GLU A 135 11.59 -7.98 -6.76
N LEU A 136 12.27 -7.54 -7.82
CA LEU A 136 13.04 -8.38 -8.76
C LEU A 136 14.49 -8.57 -8.29
N TRP A 137 14.68 -9.21 -7.16
CA TRP A 137 16.00 -9.38 -6.54
C TRP A 137 16.81 -10.48 -7.24
N PRO A 138 18.08 -10.22 -7.62
CA PRO A 138 18.86 -11.15 -8.44
C PRO A 138 19.06 -12.53 -7.81
N SER A 139 19.38 -12.64 -6.50
CA SER A 139 19.56 -13.97 -5.89
C SER A 139 18.23 -14.70 -5.75
N LEU A 140 17.18 -13.98 -5.34
CA LEU A 140 15.84 -14.53 -5.24
C LEU A 140 15.43 -15.18 -6.58
N LEU A 141 15.56 -14.44 -7.70
CA LEU A 141 15.13 -14.92 -9.00
C LEU A 141 16.01 -16.07 -9.51
N ASN A 142 17.34 -15.90 -9.55
CA ASN A 142 18.23 -16.87 -10.18
C ASN A 142 18.31 -18.18 -9.39
N VAL A 143 18.35 -18.13 -8.05
CA VAL A 143 18.43 -19.34 -7.23
C VAL A 143 17.12 -20.10 -7.27
N THR A 144 15.98 -19.38 -7.23
CA THR A 144 14.64 -19.96 -7.28
C THR A 144 14.36 -20.59 -8.66
N HIS A 145 14.73 -19.90 -9.74
CA HIS A 145 14.62 -20.46 -11.10
C HIS A 145 15.48 -21.72 -11.25
N ALA A 146 16.73 -21.69 -10.78
CA ALA A 146 17.63 -22.85 -10.83
C ALA A 146 17.13 -24.05 -9.98
N HIS A 147 16.31 -23.79 -8.97
CA HIS A 147 15.65 -24.81 -8.15
C HIS A 147 14.48 -25.50 -8.90
N GLY A 148 13.98 -24.90 -9.97
CA GLY A 148 12.83 -25.40 -10.73
C GLY A 148 11.47 -24.88 -10.21
N THR A 149 11.47 -23.94 -9.28
CA THR A 149 10.27 -23.24 -8.78
C THR A 149 9.80 -22.23 -9.83
N LYS A 150 8.51 -22.23 -10.19
CA LYS A 150 7.93 -21.23 -11.08
C LYS A 150 7.91 -19.85 -10.45
N ILE A 151 8.26 -18.81 -11.18
CA ILE A 151 8.33 -17.45 -10.71
C ILE A 151 7.33 -16.58 -11.45
N CYS A 152 6.34 -16.08 -10.73
CA CYS A 152 5.31 -15.19 -11.24
C CYS A 152 5.36 -13.85 -10.51
N VAL A 153 5.41 -12.74 -11.24
CA VAL A 153 5.22 -11.40 -10.66
C VAL A 153 3.74 -11.07 -10.73
N ILE A 154 3.16 -10.65 -9.61
CA ILE A 154 1.74 -10.31 -9.47
C ILE A 154 1.57 -8.85 -9.07
N ASN A 155 0.48 -8.21 -9.50
CA ASN A 155 0.27 -6.77 -9.35
C ASN A 155 1.48 -5.98 -9.86
N ALA A 156 2.10 -6.45 -10.96
CA ALA A 156 3.36 -5.94 -11.46
C ALA A 156 3.22 -4.48 -11.92
N ARG A 157 4.09 -3.63 -11.40
CA ARG A 157 4.19 -2.21 -11.75
C ARG A 157 5.64 -1.87 -12.06
N MET A 158 5.89 -1.14 -13.14
CA MET A 158 7.23 -0.71 -13.50
C MET A 158 7.23 0.77 -13.90
N PRO A 159 7.62 1.70 -12.99
CA PRO A 159 7.80 3.09 -13.35
C PRO A 159 8.78 3.27 -14.51
N GLU A 160 8.53 4.24 -15.40
CA GLU A 160 9.36 4.50 -16.59
C GLU A 160 10.85 4.68 -16.25
N LYS A 161 11.13 5.45 -15.18
CA LYS A 161 12.50 5.64 -14.66
C LYS A 161 13.19 4.32 -14.30
N THR A 162 12.44 3.36 -13.77
CA THR A 162 12.95 2.03 -13.41
C THR A 162 13.17 1.19 -14.67
N CYS A 163 12.24 1.23 -15.63
CA CYS A 163 12.37 0.58 -16.93
C CYS A 163 13.64 1.03 -17.64
N HIS A 164 13.88 2.33 -17.78
CA HIS A 164 15.11 2.87 -18.37
C HIS A 164 16.39 2.38 -17.68
N LYS A 165 16.40 2.27 -16.34
CA LYS A 165 17.55 1.74 -15.60
C LYS A 165 17.82 0.26 -15.94
N TYR A 166 16.77 -0.53 -16.14
CA TYR A 166 16.89 -1.93 -16.52
C TYR A 166 17.29 -2.07 -17.99
N GLU A 167 16.73 -1.29 -18.91
CA GLU A 167 17.11 -1.24 -20.33
C GLU A 167 18.61 -0.91 -20.52
N ALA A 168 19.09 0.11 -19.78
CA ALA A 168 20.50 0.51 -19.83
C ALA A 168 21.48 -0.63 -19.45
N LYS A 169 21.05 -1.60 -18.65
CA LYS A 169 21.85 -2.79 -18.29
C LYS A 169 21.79 -3.90 -19.36
N GLY A 170 20.88 -3.82 -20.33
CA GLY A 170 20.77 -4.69 -21.51
C GLY A 170 20.76 -6.19 -21.18
N THR A 171 21.77 -6.91 -21.67
CA THR A 171 21.86 -8.38 -21.49
C THR A 171 21.88 -8.81 -20.03
N LEU A 172 22.39 -7.97 -19.12
CA LEU A 172 22.42 -8.28 -17.68
C LEU A 172 21.00 -8.39 -17.11
N THR A 173 20.14 -7.41 -17.42
CA THR A 173 18.73 -7.43 -17.02
C THR A 173 18.00 -8.62 -17.63
N ARG A 174 18.20 -8.88 -18.92
CA ARG A 174 17.59 -10.02 -19.59
C ARG A 174 17.97 -11.35 -18.92
N ASP A 175 19.28 -11.56 -18.68
CA ASP A 175 19.80 -12.81 -18.16
C ASP A 175 19.46 -13.05 -16.68
N LEU A 176 19.48 -11.99 -15.85
CA LEU A 176 19.31 -12.14 -14.41
C LEU A 176 17.87 -11.90 -13.92
N ILE A 177 17.03 -11.25 -14.74
CA ILE A 177 15.65 -10.91 -14.40
C ILE A 177 14.68 -11.54 -15.39
N ALA A 178 14.63 -11.03 -16.64
CA ALA A 178 13.55 -11.35 -17.57
C ALA A 178 13.44 -12.84 -17.90
N ASN A 179 14.58 -13.53 -18.13
CA ASN A 179 14.61 -14.95 -18.46
C ASN A 179 14.19 -15.86 -17.30
N ASN A 180 14.26 -15.38 -16.06
CA ASN A 180 13.89 -16.15 -14.87
C ASN A 180 12.41 -16.06 -14.53
N LEU A 181 11.64 -15.18 -15.18
CA LEU A 181 10.21 -15.03 -14.96
C LEU A 181 9.42 -15.99 -15.85
N ASP A 182 8.47 -16.70 -15.26
CA ASP A 182 7.53 -17.58 -15.97
C ASP A 182 6.24 -16.86 -16.35
N CYS A 183 5.82 -15.88 -15.53
CA CYS A 183 4.59 -15.12 -15.72
C CYS A 183 4.74 -13.72 -15.09
N VAL A 184 4.17 -12.70 -15.73
CA VAL A 184 4.10 -11.35 -15.17
C VAL A 184 2.68 -10.83 -15.34
N ILE A 185 1.98 -10.60 -14.24
CA ILE A 185 0.61 -10.10 -14.22
C ILE A 185 0.63 -8.62 -13.83
N CYS A 186 0.53 -7.78 -14.85
CA CYS A 186 0.69 -6.34 -14.77
C CYS A 186 -0.58 -5.63 -14.33
N GLN A 187 -0.41 -4.47 -13.69
CA GLN A 187 -1.53 -3.59 -13.35
C GLN A 187 -2.11 -2.96 -14.62
N THR A 188 -1.27 -2.49 -15.53
CA THR A 188 -1.66 -1.79 -16.77
C THR A 188 -0.99 -2.38 -18.00
N GLN A 189 -1.51 -2.02 -19.19
CA GLN A 189 -0.85 -2.35 -20.46
C GLN A 189 0.51 -1.65 -20.58
N HIS A 190 0.65 -0.43 -20.07
CA HIS A 190 1.93 0.28 -20.04
C HIS A 190 3.00 -0.45 -19.22
N ASP A 191 2.60 -1.07 -18.09
CA ASP A 191 3.53 -1.91 -17.32
C ASP A 191 3.94 -3.14 -18.12
N ALA A 192 3.00 -3.82 -18.80
CA ALA A 192 3.29 -4.96 -19.64
C ALA A 192 4.27 -4.59 -20.78
N ASP A 193 4.07 -3.44 -21.42
CA ASP A 193 4.96 -2.94 -22.48
C ASP A 193 6.38 -2.66 -21.92
N ARG A 194 6.49 -2.12 -20.72
CA ARG A 194 7.78 -1.89 -20.04
C ARG A 194 8.48 -3.20 -19.66
N PHE A 195 7.75 -4.21 -19.19
CA PHE A 195 8.31 -5.54 -18.96
C PHE A 195 8.77 -6.20 -20.28
N ALA A 196 8.05 -6.01 -21.39
CA ALA A 196 8.51 -6.47 -22.71
C ALA A 196 9.82 -5.77 -23.14
N ARG A 197 9.96 -4.48 -22.92
CA ARG A 197 11.16 -3.68 -23.23
C ARG A 197 12.40 -4.20 -22.47
N ILE A 198 12.27 -4.65 -21.25
CA ILE A 198 13.38 -5.24 -20.49
C ILE A 198 13.67 -6.69 -20.85
N GLY A 199 12.90 -7.28 -21.77
CA GLY A 199 13.18 -8.58 -22.40
C GLY A 199 12.29 -9.73 -21.91
N VAL A 200 11.19 -9.47 -21.18
CA VAL A 200 10.21 -10.51 -20.87
C VAL A 200 9.41 -10.84 -22.14
N ALA A 201 9.27 -12.12 -22.45
CA ALA A 201 8.55 -12.59 -23.63
C ALA A 201 7.04 -12.24 -23.52
N LYS A 202 6.43 -11.80 -24.64
CA LYS A 202 5.05 -11.30 -24.66
C LYS A 202 4.02 -12.32 -24.17
N GLU A 203 4.23 -13.58 -24.46
CA GLU A 203 3.36 -14.69 -24.03
C GLU A 203 3.34 -14.92 -22.51
N LYS A 204 4.29 -14.33 -21.79
CA LYS A 204 4.36 -14.36 -20.32
C LYS A 204 3.72 -13.13 -19.65
N LEU A 205 3.24 -12.18 -20.45
CA LEU A 205 2.70 -10.90 -19.96
C LEU A 205 1.18 -10.92 -19.99
N PHE A 206 0.58 -10.58 -18.86
CA PHE A 206 -0.88 -10.50 -18.66
C PHE A 206 -1.22 -9.19 -17.98
N VAL A 207 -2.45 -8.69 -18.19
CA VAL A 207 -2.97 -7.49 -17.55
C VAL A 207 -4.22 -7.84 -16.76
N SER A 208 -4.20 -7.60 -15.45
CA SER A 208 -5.34 -7.88 -14.55
C SER A 208 -6.01 -6.65 -13.95
N GLY A 209 -5.34 -5.52 -13.94
CA GLY A 209 -5.68 -4.35 -13.12
C GLY A 209 -4.92 -4.35 -11.79
N SER A 210 -5.05 -3.27 -11.02
CA SER A 210 -4.40 -3.14 -9.72
C SER A 210 -5.23 -3.76 -8.59
N LEU A 211 -4.60 -4.61 -7.76
CA LEU A 211 -5.23 -5.23 -6.59
C LEU A 211 -5.69 -4.19 -5.55
N LYS A 212 -5.17 -2.97 -5.60
CA LYS A 212 -5.55 -1.89 -4.68
C LYS A 212 -7.02 -1.50 -4.81
N TYR A 213 -7.63 -1.65 -6.00
CA TYR A 213 -9.06 -1.38 -6.22
C TYR A 213 -9.98 -2.44 -5.58
N ASP A 214 -9.49 -3.64 -5.33
CA ASP A 214 -10.28 -4.71 -4.72
C ASP A 214 -10.28 -4.70 -3.18
N LEU A 215 -9.58 -3.74 -2.57
CA LEU A 215 -9.66 -3.54 -1.14
C LEU A 215 -11.09 -3.17 -0.76
N SER A 216 -11.63 -3.87 0.23
CA SER A 216 -12.97 -3.61 0.74
C SER A 216 -12.83 -2.95 2.11
N PRO A 217 -13.22 -1.69 2.25
CA PRO A 217 -13.24 -0.99 3.52
C PRO A 217 -14.30 -1.59 4.47
N ASN A 218 -14.23 -1.22 5.75
CA ASN A 218 -15.19 -1.65 6.77
C ASN A 218 -16.53 -0.90 6.61
N GLU A 219 -17.38 -1.36 5.67
CA GLU A 219 -18.70 -0.75 5.42
C GLU A 219 -19.59 -0.64 6.67
N PRO A 220 -19.67 -1.65 7.56
CA PRO A 220 -20.45 -1.52 8.79
C PRO A 220 -20.04 -0.31 9.63
N LEU A 221 -18.73 -0.09 9.83
CA LEU A 221 -18.22 1.05 10.57
C LEU A 221 -18.54 2.38 9.88
N TYR A 222 -18.42 2.44 8.56
CA TYR A 222 -18.81 3.62 7.77
C TYR A 222 -20.32 3.93 7.92
N ARG A 223 -21.18 2.90 7.80
CA ARG A 223 -22.64 3.09 7.95
C ARG A 223 -23.02 3.56 9.35
N GLN A 224 -22.35 3.00 10.37
CA GLN A 224 -22.52 3.47 11.76
C GLN A 224 -22.15 4.95 11.87
N ALA A 225 -21.02 5.37 11.33
CA ALA A 225 -20.57 6.77 11.34
C ALA A 225 -21.55 7.69 10.60
N ARG A 226 -22.08 7.26 9.44
CA ARG A 226 -23.10 8.05 8.72
C ARG A 226 -24.39 8.21 9.52
N ALA A 227 -24.80 7.19 10.28
CA ALA A 227 -25.98 7.28 11.17
C ALA A 227 -25.74 8.23 12.34
N LEU A 228 -24.55 8.24 12.93
CA LEU A 228 -24.16 9.19 13.98
C LEU A 228 -24.18 10.64 13.50
N ARG A 229 -23.90 10.85 12.22
CA ARG A 229 -23.87 12.17 11.61
C ARG A 229 -25.28 12.75 11.35
N MET A 230 -26.30 11.90 11.18
CA MET A 230 -27.65 12.36 10.82
C MET A 230 -28.22 13.46 11.74
N PRO A 231 -27.99 13.46 13.07
CA PRO A 231 -28.42 14.56 13.95
C PRO A 231 -27.73 15.90 13.68
N HIS A 232 -26.57 15.91 13.01
CA HIS A 232 -25.72 17.09 12.77
C HIS A 232 -25.66 17.47 11.28
N GLN A 233 -26.72 17.21 10.50
CA GLN A 233 -26.74 17.40 9.04
C GLN A 233 -26.45 18.84 8.56
N GLU A 234 -26.61 19.85 9.41
CA GLU A 234 -26.32 21.24 9.08
C GLU A 234 -24.81 21.55 9.03
N ALA A 235 -23.97 20.73 9.66
CA ALA A 235 -22.54 20.94 9.67
C ALA A 235 -21.90 20.39 8.39
N PHE A 236 -21.03 21.16 7.76
CA PHE A 236 -20.12 20.67 6.72
C PHE A 236 -18.84 20.18 7.38
N VAL A 237 -18.43 18.96 7.10
CA VAL A 237 -17.30 18.32 7.79
C VAL A 237 -16.17 18.02 6.80
N ILE A 238 -15.01 18.60 7.07
CA ILE A 238 -13.74 18.29 6.38
C ILE A 238 -13.04 17.18 7.15
N GLY A 239 -12.73 16.06 6.49
CA GLY A 239 -11.86 15.03 7.03
C GLY A 239 -10.43 15.22 6.52
N ALA A 240 -9.46 15.44 7.39
CA ALA A 240 -8.04 15.41 7.06
C ALA A 240 -7.44 14.11 7.59
N ILE A 241 -7.24 13.14 6.70
CA ILE A 241 -7.00 11.73 7.05
C ILE A 241 -5.54 11.34 6.81
N SER A 242 -4.93 10.71 7.81
CA SER A 242 -3.54 10.21 7.77
C SER A 242 -2.52 11.34 7.52
N THR A 243 -2.70 12.47 8.17
CA THR A 243 -1.78 13.60 8.06
C THR A 243 -0.43 13.29 8.72
N HIS A 244 0.61 13.97 8.29
CA HIS A 244 1.96 13.85 8.81
C HIS A 244 2.44 15.21 9.33
N ASP A 245 3.46 15.16 10.17
CA ASP A 245 4.07 16.33 10.82
C ASP A 245 4.43 17.42 9.81
N GLY A 246 3.84 18.60 9.98
CA GLY A 246 3.96 19.76 9.10
C GLY A 246 2.76 20.01 8.19
N GLU A 247 1.86 19.03 8.00
CA GLU A 247 0.63 19.22 7.25
C GLU A 247 -0.50 19.79 8.11
N GLU A 248 -0.52 19.42 9.40
CA GLU A 248 -1.58 19.76 10.33
C GLU A 248 -1.76 21.27 10.49
N THR A 249 -0.67 22.02 10.59
CA THR A 249 -0.69 23.48 10.69
C THR A 249 -1.37 24.13 9.49
N LEU A 250 -0.95 23.74 8.27
CA LEU A 250 -1.53 24.22 7.01
C LEU A 250 -3.05 23.98 6.96
N ILE A 251 -3.48 22.79 7.36
CA ILE A 251 -4.88 22.37 7.32
C ILE A 251 -5.71 23.14 8.37
N ILE A 252 -5.20 23.25 9.59
CA ILE A 252 -5.87 23.98 10.69
C ILE A 252 -6.02 25.47 10.34
N GLU A 253 -4.95 26.12 9.85
CA GLU A 253 -5.02 27.53 9.44
C GLU A 253 -6.03 27.75 8.31
N THR A 254 -6.05 26.85 7.31
CA THR A 254 -7.03 26.91 6.22
C THR A 254 -8.45 26.75 6.76
N PHE A 255 -8.66 25.80 7.65
CA PHE A 255 -9.95 25.56 8.28
C PHE A 255 -10.47 26.80 9.03
N PHE A 256 -9.67 27.41 9.91
CA PHE A 256 -10.11 28.59 10.65
C PHE A 256 -10.35 29.79 9.76
N SER A 257 -9.56 29.98 8.70
CA SER A 257 -9.80 31.03 7.70
C SER A 257 -11.14 30.85 6.97
N LEU A 258 -11.53 29.60 6.67
CA LEU A 258 -12.84 29.32 6.07
C LEU A 258 -13.99 29.49 7.07
N LYS A 259 -13.75 29.13 8.34
CA LYS A 259 -14.77 29.15 9.38
C LYS A 259 -15.30 30.55 9.68
N GLU A 260 -14.51 31.61 9.42
CA GLU A 260 -14.97 32.99 9.51
C GLU A 260 -16.20 33.26 8.62
N SER A 261 -16.24 32.64 7.43
CA SER A 261 -17.34 32.77 6.46
C SER A 261 -18.38 31.64 6.55
N PHE A 262 -17.98 30.48 7.12
CA PHE A 262 -18.81 29.28 7.22
C PHE A 262 -18.86 28.77 8.68
N PRO A 263 -19.66 29.37 9.56
CA PRO A 263 -19.66 29.05 11.00
C PRO A 263 -19.99 27.60 11.36
N ASN A 264 -20.77 26.92 10.49
CA ASN A 264 -21.14 25.50 10.66
C ASN A 264 -20.08 24.51 10.15
N LEU A 265 -18.89 25.00 9.73
CA LEU A 265 -17.79 24.14 9.32
C LEU A 265 -17.19 23.38 10.51
N ARG A 266 -16.82 22.12 10.31
CA ARG A 266 -16.13 21.27 11.28
C ARG A 266 -14.94 20.59 10.62
N LEU A 267 -13.90 20.31 11.41
CA LEU A 267 -12.71 19.59 10.98
C LEU A 267 -12.56 18.30 11.79
N ILE A 268 -12.32 17.20 11.10
CA ILE A 268 -11.83 15.95 11.68
C ILE A 268 -10.39 15.80 11.22
N LEU A 269 -9.44 15.92 12.14
CA LEU A 269 -8.01 15.83 11.87
C LEU A 269 -7.47 14.51 12.44
N VAL A 270 -6.96 13.63 11.57
CA VAL A 270 -6.50 12.29 11.93
C VAL A 270 -5.02 12.13 11.56
N PRO A 271 -4.10 12.52 12.45
CA PRO A 271 -2.67 12.33 12.24
C PRO A 271 -2.29 10.84 12.18
N ARG A 272 -1.35 10.50 11.32
CA ARG A 272 -0.87 9.12 11.14
C ARG A 272 -0.18 8.56 12.38
N HIS A 273 0.41 9.42 13.20
CA HIS A 273 1.19 9.06 14.38
C HIS A 273 0.73 9.87 15.61
N GLN A 274 0.86 9.27 16.79
CA GLN A 274 0.51 9.94 18.04
C GLN A 274 1.31 11.23 18.30
N THR A 275 2.53 11.31 17.77
CA THR A 275 3.33 12.55 17.82
C THR A 275 2.69 13.70 17.04
N GLY A 276 2.02 13.41 15.92
CA GLY A 276 1.25 14.39 15.16
C GLY A 276 0.02 14.88 15.93
N VAL A 277 -0.69 13.96 16.62
CA VAL A 277 -1.83 14.34 17.49
C VAL A 277 -1.37 15.33 18.55
N ALA A 278 -0.28 15.03 19.27
CA ALA A 278 0.22 15.91 20.33
C ALA A 278 0.64 17.30 19.80
N LYS A 279 1.26 17.36 18.61
CA LYS A 279 1.63 18.63 17.97
C LYS A 279 0.42 19.45 17.53
N ALA A 280 -0.56 18.79 16.91
CA ALA A 280 -1.81 19.44 16.52
C ALA A 280 -2.58 19.99 17.74
N GLU A 281 -2.55 19.24 18.85
CA GLU A 281 -3.16 19.67 20.11
C GLU A 281 -2.48 20.94 20.68
N ILE A 282 -1.15 20.96 20.73
CA ILE A 282 -0.39 22.17 21.14
C ILE A 282 -0.72 23.35 20.24
N PHE A 283 -0.73 23.18 18.92
CA PHE A 283 -1.04 24.26 18.00
C PHE A 283 -2.47 24.78 18.18
N LEU A 284 -3.46 23.91 18.38
CA LEU A 284 -4.84 24.31 18.64
C LEU A 284 -4.98 25.06 19.97
N GLN A 285 -4.21 24.69 20.99
CA GLN A 285 -4.16 25.42 22.25
C GLN A 285 -3.57 26.83 22.07
N ASP A 286 -2.48 26.94 21.34
CA ASP A 286 -1.80 28.23 21.08
C ASP A 286 -2.70 29.24 20.36
N ILE A 287 -3.56 28.79 19.45
CA ILE A 287 -4.52 29.62 18.73
C ILE A 287 -5.88 29.70 19.42
N GLN A 288 -6.02 29.13 20.62
CA GLN A 288 -7.28 29.04 21.38
C GLN A 288 -8.42 28.37 20.57
N GLY A 289 -8.10 27.44 19.71
CA GLY A 289 -9.05 26.70 18.89
C GLY A 289 -9.88 25.72 19.72
N SER A 290 -11.17 25.63 19.45
CA SER A 290 -12.08 24.68 20.09
C SER A 290 -11.85 23.26 19.52
N TYR A 291 -11.39 22.32 20.37
CA TYR A 291 -11.14 20.93 19.92
C TYR A 291 -11.51 19.89 20.98
N ALA A 292 -11.70 18.64 20.51
CA ALA A 292 -11.83 17.47 21.38
C ALA A 292 -11.02 16.30 20.81
N LEU A 293 -10.41 15.50 21.69
CA LEU A 293 -9.84 14.21 21.34
C LEU A 293 -10.97 13.19 21.13
N LYS A 294 -10.89 12.36 20.08
CA LYS A 294 -11.92 11.33 19.81
C LYS A 294 -12.13 10.40 21.01
N THR A 295 -11.07 10.04 21.73
CA THR A 295 -11.16 9.17 22.93
C THR A 295 -11.89 9.80 24.11
N ASN A 296 -12.09 11.11 24.12
CA ASN A 296 -12.78 11.85 25.18
C ASN A 296 -14.27 12.07 24.86
N LEU A 297 -14.69 11.70 23.63
CA LEU A 297 -16.08 11.84 23.20
C LEU A 297 -16.84 10.54 23.46
N SER A 298 -18.16 10.68 23.65
CA SER A 298 -19.07 9.55 23.76
C SER A 298 -19.07 8.69 22.47
N PRO A 299 -19.40 7.40 22.54
CA PRO A 299 -19.44 6.53 21.35
C PRO A 299 -20.41 6.99 20.27
N ASP A 300 -21.49 7.67 20.63
CA ASP A 300 -22.51 8.23 19.74
C ASP A 300 -22.23 9.69 19.32
N LEU A 301 -21.12 10.27 19.77
CA LEU A 301 -20.63 11.61 19.40
C LEU A 301 -21.64 12.74 19.68
N HIS A 302 -22.66 12.53 20.51
CA HIS A 302 -23.65 13.56 20.82
C HIS A 302 -23.04 14.77 21.55
N ASP A 303 -21.91 14.58 22.21
CA ASP A 303 -21.13 15.58 22.95
C ASP A 303 -20.05 16.28 22.09
N PHE A 304 -19.96 15.97 20.80
CA PHE A 304 -19.06 16.67 19.89
C PHE A 304 -19.63 18.03 19.48
N THR A 305 -19.28 19.05 20.21
CA THR A 305 -19.70 20.45 19.99
C THR A 305 -18.56 21.34 19.49
N GLN A 306 -17.32 20.87 19.57
CA GLN A 306 -16.11 21.60 19.21
C GLN A 306 -15.98 21.77 17.69
N ASP A 307 -15.08 22.68 17.29
CA ASP A 307 -14.78 22.95 15.89
C ASP A 307 -13.94 21.86 15.25
N VAL A 308 -13.02 21.28 16.04
CA VAL A 308 -12.06 20.26 15.58
C VAL A 308 -12.18 19.00 16.42
N MET A 309 -12.31 17.86 15.76
CA MET A 309 -12.11 16.53 16.36
C MET A 309 -10.71 16.05 16.01
N LEU A 310 -9.88 15.78 17.01
CA LEU A 310 -8.60 15.11 16.83
C LEU A 310 -8.77 13.59 16.92
N GLY A 311 -8.59 12.90 15.80
CA GLY A 311 -8.63 11.45 15.71
C GLY A 311 -7.35 10.82 16.25
N ASN A 312 -7.40 10.34 17.47
CA ASN A 312 -6.27 9.72 18.17
C ASN A 312 -6.40 8.21 18.34
N THR A 313 -7.29 7.58 17.56
CA THR A 313 -7.50 6.13 17.52
C THR A 313 -6.93 5.53 16.24
N MET A 314 -6.66 4.22 16.26
CA MET A 314 -6.09 3.47 15.14
C MET A 314 -7.09 2.46 14.58
N GLY A 315 -7.12 2.31 13.25
CA GLY A 315 -7.96 1.30 12.58
C GLY A 315 -9.42 1.69 12.42
N GLU A 316 -9.75 2.98 12.54
CA GLU A 316 -11.11 3.54 12.45
C GLU A 316 -11.25 4.55 11.30
N ILE A 317 -10.50 4.38 10.21
CA ILE A 317 -10.53 5.32 9.07
C ILE A 317 -11.95 5.47 8.53
N GLU A 318 -12.68 4.37 8.40
CA GLU A 318 -14.05 4.39 7.88
C GLU A 318 -15.04 5.13 8.78
N LEU A 319 -14.77 5.20 10.10
CA LEU A 319 -15.53 6.06 11.01
C LEU A 319 -15.34 7.53 10.60
N TYR A 320 -14.10 7.96 10.45
CA TYR A 320 -13.79 9.34 10.09
C TYR A 320 -14.27 9.70 8.67
N LEU A 321 -14.15 8.76 7.71
CA LEU A 321 -14.71 8.93 6.38
C LEU A 321 -16.23 9.07 6.41
N GLY A 322 -16.92 8.25 7.20
CA GLY A 322 -18.38 8.32 7.35
C GLY A 322 -18.89 9.63 7.95
N LEU A 323 -18.07 10.29 8.77
CA LEU A 323 -18.37 11.60 9.35
C LEU A 323 -18.04 12.79 8.41
N SER A 324 -17.28 12.57 7.33
CA SER A 324 -16.77 13.62 6.46
C SER A 324 -17.63 13.83 5.20
N ASP A 325 -17.67 15.07 4.69
CA ASP A 325 -18.26 15.44 3.39
C ASP A 325 -17.22 15.47 2.29
N ILE A 326 -16.03 15.94 2.60
CA ILE A 326 -14.85 15.96 1.73
C ILE A 326 -13.65 15.45 2.52
N VAL A 327 -12.64 14.94 1.82
CA VAL A 327 -11.44 14.41 2.46
C VAL A 327 -10.18 15.02 1.88
N ILE A 328 -9.30 15.48 2.79
CA ILE A 328 -7.92 15.85 2.50
C ILE A 328 -7.06 14.63 2.84
N MET A 329 -6.40 14.06 1.84
CA MET A 329 -5.48 12.92 2.02
C MET A 329 -4.11 13.41 2.45
N GLY A 330 -3.69 13.01 3.65
CA GLY A 330 -2.41 13.38 4.22
C GLY A 330 -1.23 12.63 3.61
N GLY A 331 0.00 12.98 4.06
CA GLY A 331 1.26 12.50 3.49
C GLY A 331 1.52 13.04 2.09
N SER A 332 0.76 14.05 1.66
CA SER A 332 0.76 14.57 0.30
C SER A 332 1.18 16.03 0.16
N PHE A 333 1.16 16.81 1.25
CA PHE A 333 1.67 18.20 1.28
C PHE A 333 3.15 18.27 1.65
N ILE A 334 3.71 17.18 2.12
CA ILE A 334 5.14 16.95 2.37
C ILE A 334 5.60 15.74 1.60
N ASP A 335 6.92 15.60 1.36
CA ASP A 335 7.49 14.56 0.50
C ASP A 335 7.48 13.17 1.18
N ILE A 336 6.27 12.60 1.32
CA ILE A 336 6.03 11.23 1.85
C ILE A 336 5.38 10.34 0.79
N GLY A 337 4.64 10.93 -0.17
CA GLY A 337 4.09 10.20 -1.31
C GLY A 337 2.61 9.85 -1.23
N GLY A 338 1.87 10.44 -0.27
CA GLY A 338 0.43 10.32 -0.15
C GLY A 338 -0.08 8.98 0.38
N HIS A 339 -1.35 8.97 0.80
CA HIS A 339 -2.08 7.79 1.26
C HIS A 339 -3.13 7.35 0.23
N ASN A 340 -3.80 6.21 0.49
CA ASN A 340 -4.70 5.54 -0.45
C ASN A 340 -5.98 6.36 -0.75
N PRO A 341 -6.17 6.89 -1.97
CA PRO A 341 -7.38 7.65 -2.32
C PRO A 341 -8.60 6.77 -2.60
N LEU A 342 -8.40 5.44 -2.76
CA LEU A 342 -9.48 4.54 -3.12
C LEU A 342 -10.43 4.25 -1.95
N GLU A 343 -9.99 4.50 -0.69
CA GLU A 343 -10.85 4.37 0.48
C GLU A 343 -11.95 5.43 0.50
N PRO A 344 -11.66 6.75 0.44
CA PRO A 344 -12.72 7.75 0.31
C PRO A 344 -13.49 7.64 -1.02
N ALA A 345 -12.83 7.28 -2.13
CA ALA A 345 -13.48 7.05 -3.42
C ALA A 345 -14.57 5.97 -3.33
N TYR A 346 -14.30 4.86 -2.62
CA TYR A 346 -15.28 3.78 -2.40
C TYR A 346 -16.58 4.29 -1.75
N PHE A 347 -16.51 5.33 -0.95
CA PHE A 347 -17.65 5.92 -0.24
C PHE A 347 -18.20 7.18 -0.92
N SER A 348 -17.86 7.43 -2.17
CA SER A 348 -18.31 8.61 -2.92
C SER A 348 -17.96 9.94 -2.25
N ILE A 349 -16.78 10.02 -1.64
CA ILE A 349 -16.31 11.23 -0.94
C ILE A 349 -15.31 11.95 -1.85
N PRO A 350 -15.49 13.26 -2.15
CA PRO A 350 -14.53 14.07 -2.89
C PRO A 350 -13.17 14.14 -2.19
N ILE A 351 -12.10 14.11 -2.99
CA ILE A 351 -10.73 13.96 -2.51
C ILE A 351 -9.91 15.20 -2.86
N ILE A 352 -9.18 15.70 -1.87
CA ILE A 352 -8.15 16.73 -2.04
C ILE A 352 -6.81 16.13 -1.66
N THR A 353 -5.77 16.38 -2.43
CA THR A 353 -4.41 15.92 -2.19
C THR A 353 -3.41 17.06 -2.35
N GLY A 354 -2.25 16.96 -1.70
CA GLY A 354 -1.09 17.79 -2.00
C GLY A 354 -0.35 17.31 -3.25
N PRO A 355 0.80 17.92 -3.61
CA PRO A 355 1.56 17.59 -4.82
C PRO A 355 2.34 16.27 -4.73
N TYR A 356 2.54 15.70 -3.54
CA TYR A 356 3.35 14.50 -3.34
C TYR A 356 2.47 13.27 -3.12
N TYR A 357 2.07 12.58 -4.23
CA TYR A 357 1.19 11.40 -4.16
C TYR A 357 1.76 10.18 -4.93
N TYR A 358 3.07 10.11 -5.11
CA TYR A 358 3.77 9.12 -5.93
C TYR A 358 3.61 7.66 -5.45
N ASN A 359 3.20 7.39 -4.20
CA ASN A 359 2.87 6.05 -3.74
C ASN A 359 1.58 5.50 -4.37
N PHE A 360 0.69 6.41 -4.81
CA PHE A 360 -0.59 6.13 -5.44
C PHE A 360 -0.77 6.96 -6.73
N GLU A 361 0.33 7.24 -7.45
CA GLU A 361 0.38 8.10 -8.63
C GLU A 361 -0.70 7.76 -9.64
N GLU A 362 -0.77 6.50 -10.09
CA GLU A 362 -1.76 6.01 -11.06
C GLU A 362 -3.20 6.27 -10.60
N GLN A 363 -3.51 5.98 -9.33
CA GLN A 363 -4.84 6.16 -8.77
C GLN A 363 -5.21 7.64 -8.69
N PHE A 364 -4.29 8.48 -8.21
CA PHE A 364 -4.53 9.92 -8.16
C PHE A 364 -4.61 10.54 -9.54
N ASP A 365 -3.72 10.19 -10.47
CA ASP A 365 -3.76 10.72 -11.84
C ASP A 365 -5.11 10.39 -12.49
N THR A 366 -5.58 9.15 -12.39
CA THR A 366 -6.90 8.76 -12.91
C THR A 366 -8.04 9.57 -12.27
N LEU A 367 -8.02 9.76 -10.96
CA LEU A 367 -9.04 10.54 -10.25
C LEU A 367 -9.00 12.02 -10.64
N ILE A 368 -7.80 12.62 -10.77
CA ILE A 368 -7.59 14.02 -11.09
C ILE A 368 -8.01 14.31 -12.54
N GLU A 369 -7.57 13.50 -13.49
CA GLU A 369 -7.91 13.64 -14.92
C GLU A 369 -9.41 13.58 -15.18
N ASN A 370 -10.16 12.82 -14.36
CA ASN A 370 -11.59 12.70 -14.43
C ASN A 370 -12.35 13.66 -13.49
N GLY A 371 -11.68 14.62 -12.87
CA GLY A 371 -12.30 15.60 -11.97
C GLY A 371 -12.94 15.00 -10.74
N ALA A 372 -12.40 13.89 -10.24
CA ALA A 372 -12.82 13.19 -9.03
C ALA A 372 -11.91 13.47 -7.82
N ALA A 373 -10.72 14.02 -8.06
CA ALA A 373 -9.82 14.51 -7.04
C ALA A 373 -9.18 15.85 -7.47
N PHE A 374 -8.72 16.64 -6.49
CA PHE A 374 -8.13 17.96 -6.73
C PHE A 374 -6.79 18.08 -6.02
N VAL A 375 -5.80 18.65 -6.72
CA VAL A 375 -4.48 18.94 -6.14
C VAL A 375 -4.48 20.35 -5.56
N ALA A 376 -4.02 20.47 -4.32
CA ALA A 376 -3.77 21.73 -3.64
C ALA A 376 -2.28 21.83 -3.30
N ASN A 377 -1.56 22.76 -3.90
CA ASN A 377 -0.12 22.92 -3.71
C ASN A 377 0.24 23.78 -2.50
N ASP A 378 -0.70 24.61 -2.04
CA ASP A 378 -0.52 25.57 -0.96
C ASP A 378 -1.84 25.90 -0.25
N HIS A 379 -1.74 26.72 0.79
CA HIS A 379 -2.87 27.20 1.58
C HIS A 379 -3.95 27.87 0.71
N ARG A 380 -3.58 28.72 -0.24
CA ARG A 380 -4.54 29.45 -1.09
C ARG A 380 -5.35 28.51 -1.97
N ARG A 381 -4.65 27.51 -2.55
CA ARG A 381 -5.30 26.52 -3.41
C ARG A 381 -6.18 25.59 -2.60
N LEU A 382 -5.72 25.16 -1.40
CA LEU A 382 -6.52 24.34 -0.48
C LEU A 382 -7.79 25.07 -0.08
N PHE A 383 -7.68 26.34 0.35
CA PHE A 383 -8.81 27.22 0.65
C PHE A 383 -9.80 27.30 -0.52
N SER A 384 -9.30 27.56 -1.75
CA SER A 384 -10.14 27.72 -2.93
C SER A 384 -10.90 26.45 -3.29
N VAL A 385 -10.26 25.28 -3.18
CA VAL A 385 -10.90 23.98 -3.49
C VAL A 385 -11.96 23.65 -2.45
N ILE A 386 -11.67 23.85 -1.16
CA ILE A 386 -12.68 23.61 -0.11
C ILE A 386 -13.85 24.55 -0.28
N LYS A 387 -13.58 25.84 -0.50
CA LYS A 387 -14.64 26.87 -0.72
C LYS A 387 -15.53 26.51 -1.91
N MET A 388 -14.97 26.00 -3.01
CA MET A 388 -15.74 25.55 -4.18
C MET A 388 -16.79 24.48 -3.77
N PHE A 389 -16.45 23.54 -2.92
CA PHE A 389 -17.39 22.52 -2.44
C PHE A 389 -18.40 23.06 -1.40
N LEU A 390 -18.00 24.07 -0.62
CA LEU A 390 -18.91 24.75 0.31
C LEU A 390 -19.97 25.57 -0.44
N ASP A 391 -19.58 26.20 -1.54
CA ASP A 391 -20.46 27.03 -2.36
C ASP A 391 -21.37 26.20 -3.27
N ASP A 392 -20.93 25.00 -3.70
CA ASP A 392 -21.65 24.14 -4.66
C ASP A 392 -21.73 22.69 -4.17
N ARG A 393 -22.82 22.37 -3.50
CA ARG A 393 -23.08 21.03 -2.97
C ARG A 393 -23.35 19.99 -4.08
N GLU A 394 -23.92 20.40 -5.20
CA GLU A 394 -24.19 19.49 -6.33
C GLU A 394 -22.87 19.07 -6.99
N LEU A 395 -21.95 20.01 -7.18
CA LEU A 395 -20.61 19.74 -7.65
C LEU A 395 -19.87 18.77 -6.71
N MET A 396 -19.99 18.98 -5.39
CA MET A 396 -19.39 18.10 -4.38
C MET A 396 -19.89 16.66 -4.53
N ILE A 397 -21.22 16.47 -4.59
CA ILE A 397 -21.83 15.15 -4.76
C ILE A 397 -21.40 14.51 -6.07
N ALA A 398 -21.47 15.25 -7.19
CA ALA A 398 -21.07 14.75 -8.50
C ALA A 398 -19.59 14.34 -8.55
N THR A 399 -18.71 15.08 -7.84
CA THR A 399 -17.28 14.74 -7.71
C THR A 399 -17.09 13.43 -6.95
N GLY A 400 -17.77 13.25 -5.84
CA GLY A 400 -17.74 12.00 -5.07
C GLY A 400 -18.26 10.80 -5.86
N MET A 401 -19.34 10.98 -6.63
CA MET A 401 -19.88 9.92 -7.50
C MET A 401 -18.87 9.51 -8.58
N ARG A 402 -18.18 10.46 -9.23
CA ARG A 402 -17.11 10.15 -10.18
C ARG A 402 -15.97 9.36 -9.52
N ALA A 403 -15.59 9.71 -8.30
CA ALA A 403 -14.58 8.97 -7.57
C ALA A 403 -14.99 7.51 -7.32
N PHE A 404 -16.25 7.29 -6.94
CA PHE A 404 -16.84 5.96 -6.75
C PHE A 404 -16.84 5.15 -8.05
N ASP A 405 -17.30 5.74 -9.15
CA ASP A 405 -17.37 5.06 -10.45
C ASP A 405 -15.97 4.60 -10.92
N ILE A 406 -14.97 5.44 -10.76
CA ILE A 406 -13.56 5.10 -11.05
C ILE A 406 -13.10 3.95 -10.17
N GLN A 407 -13.36 4.02 -8.87
CA GLN A 407 -12.98 2.96 -7.93
C GLN A 407 -13.67 1.64 -8.28
N GLN A 408 -14.96 1.64 -8.61
CA GLN A 408 -15.71 0.45 -8.99
C GLN A 408 -15.25 -0.14 -10.33
N SER A 409 -14.96 0.71 -11.33
CA SER A 409 -14.48 0.27 -12.64
C SER A 409 -13.12 -0.43 -12.59
N GLY A 410 -12.27 -0.07 -11.62
CA GLY A 410 -10.98 -0.70 -11.40
C GLY A 410 -11.03 -2.07 -10.71
N ARG A 411 -12.20 -2.50 -10.18
CA ARG A 411 -12.35 -3.76 -9.43
C ARG A 411 -12.31 -5.01 -10.31
N GLY A 412 -12.03 -6.14 -9.66
CA GLY A 412 -11.98 -7.45 -10.29
C GLY A 412 -10.57 -7.95 -10.59
N ALA A 413 -9.55 -7.17 -10.27
CA ALA A 413 -8.15 -7.56 -10.44
C ALA A 413 -7.79 -8.84 -9.67
N THR A 414 -8.28 -9.00 -8.44
CA THR A 414 -8.06 -10.20 -7.61
C THR A 414 -8.54 -11.47 -8.31
N LYS A 415 -9.76 -11.45 -8.86
CA LYS A 415 -10.33 -12.61 -9.57
C LYS A 415 -9.55 -12.93 -10.85
N LYS A 416 -9.19 -11.90 -11.63
CA LYS A 416 -8.41 -12.07 -12.86
C LYS A 416 -7.02 -12.61 -12.54
N THR A 417 -6.32 -12.00 -11.57
CA THR A 417 -4.99 -12.43 -11.13
C THR A 417 -5.02 -13.88 -10.65
N LEU A 418 -5.98 -14.26 -9.82
CA LEU A 418 -6.11 -15.62 -9.30
C LEU A 418 -6.28 -16.64 -10.43
N ASN A 419 -7.12 -16.38 -11.43
CA ASN A 419 -7.32 -17.27 -12.56
C ASN A 419 -6.04 -17.42 -13.41
N ILE A 420 -5.29 -16.33 -13.63
CA ILE A 420 -4.01 -16.38 -14.35
C ILE A 420 -2.97 -17.17 -13.55
N MET A 421 -2.85 -16.94 -12.25
CA MET A 421 -1.96 -17.68 -11.36
C MET A 421 -2.22 -19.20 -11.45
N GLU A 422 -3.48 -19.61 -11.41
CA GLU A 422 -3.86 -21.02 -11.51
C GLU A 422 -3.52 -21.63 -12.87
N SER A 423 -3.70 -20.87 -13.95
CA SER A 423 -3.28 -21.36 -15.28
C SER A 423 -1.76 -21.52 -15.37
N CYS A 424 -1.00 -20.60 -14.78
CA CYS A 424 0.47 -20.73 -14.70
C CYS A 424 0.92 -21.94 -13.86
N LEU A 425 0.16 -22.33 -12.82
CA LEU A 425 0.46 -23.51 -12.01
C LEU A 425 0.17 -24.83 -12.74
N ARG A 426 -0.89 -24.89 -13.57
CA ARG A 426 -1.36 -26.12 -14.24
C ARG A 426 -0.53 -26.55 -15.46
N VAL A 427 0.22 -25.68 -16.08
CA VAL A 427 0.99 -25.97 -17.32
C VAL A 427 2.02 -27.07 -17.14
N ASN A 428 2.23 -27.62 -15.92
CA ASN A 428 3.17 -28.72 -15.64
C ASN A 428 2.62 -29.78 -14.66
N SER A 429 1.29 -29.94 -14.55
CA SER A 429 0.71 -31.07 -13.78
C SER A 429 0.38 -32.27 -14.67
#